data_29998137f2dcad1fc7788669147efcc4
#
_entry.id   29998137f2dcad1fc7788669147efcc4
#
_cell.length_a   1.000
_cell.length_b   1.000
_cell.length_c   1.000
_cell.angle_alpha   90.00
_cell.angle_beta   90.00
_cell.angle_gamma   90.00
#
_symmetry.space_group_name_H-M   'P 1'
#
loop_
_entity.id
_entity.type
_entity.pdbx_description
1 polymer ?
#
loop_
_entity_poly.entity_id
_entity_poly.type
_entity_poly.pdbx_seq_one_letter_code
_entity_poly.pdbx_strand_id
1 'polypeptide(L)'
;MNKKTKRTPSLNLATFRRSILEALSCNCDFETSVRRLRGRISNITPGTLYVRRTKSNVWFYERKQSSETYLRKSENRIYELAQKEYMEKLIEVLQLRRKFDFDHEFFASAFEEMIDLLETFEFGKLDISRIVYSPKQYAWFNSPRHRKLLHNSAYDVDDSRITSRGVHVRSKSEKAIADALESYGVNYIYESKFVINVQPFVDSLCVELQKAGIPASKKPYYYSNGVCYWSVPSCFDFMNLPGSLWHTYDAQSGTVTIYPDFTIMLNDGSMFVWEHDGLIDQTAYRSNAGERFFSMNVCSSLSRENILTSYEKDITDAKALQSLVMNYVLKRLWF
;
A
#
# COMPACT_ATOMS: atom_id res chain seq x y z
N MET A 1 -4.98 34.33 -0.98
CA MET A 1 -4.23 33.54 0.02
C MET A 1 -3.75 32.26 -0.66
N ASN A 2 -2.45 32.13 -0.95
CA ASN A 2 -1.87 30.92 -1.54
C ASN A 2 -1.91 29.79 -0.50
N LYS A 3 -2.85 28.85 -0.63
CA LYS A 3 -2.81 27.59 0.10
C LYS A 3 -1.58 26.82 -0.36
N LYS A 4 -0.48 26.92 0.40
CA LYS A 4 0.67 26.02 0.24
C LYS A 4 0.11 24.60 0.32
N THR A 5 0.09 23.89 -0.80
CA THR A 5 -0.20 22.45 -0.82
C THR A 5 0.80 21.77 0.11
N LYS A 6 0.32 21.26 1.25
CA LYS A 6 1.16 20.46 2.17
C LYS A 6 1.73 19.31 1.33
N ARG A 7 3.05 19.27 1.16
CA ARG A 7 3.75 18.11 0.58
C ARG A 7 3.53 16.94 1.52
N THR A 8 3.38 15.75 0.96
CA THR A 8 3.47 14.51 1.75
C THR A 8 4.74 14.60 2.58
N PRO A 9 4.71 14.33 3.90
CA PRO A 9 5.92 14.39 4.71
C PRO A 9 6.96 13.44 4.08
N SER A 10 8.18 13.93 3.90
CA SER A 10 9.30 13.08 3.49
C SER A 10 9.48 11.98 4.53
N LEU A 11 9.83 10.78 4.10
CA LEU A 11 10.12 9.67 4.99
C LEU A 11 11.27 10.06 5.93
N ASN A 12 11.03 9.99 7.24
CA ASN A 12 12.06 10.23 8.25
C ASN A 12 12.96 9.00 8.32
N LEU A 13 14.27 9.19 8.23
CA LEU A 13 15.24 8.11 8.18
C LEU A 13 15.26 7.25 9.46
N ALA A 14 15.07 7.86 10.64
CA ALA A 14 14.97 7.09 11.89
C ALA A 14 13.73 6.17 11.92
N THR A 15 12.60 6.66 11.41
CA THR A 15 11.39 5.85 11.24
C THR A 15 11.60 4.75 10.21
N PHE A 16 12.25 5.05 9.09
CA PHE A 16 12.60 4.06 8.06
C PHE A 16 13.51 2.97 8.63
N ARG A 17 14.59 3.34 9.34
CA ARG A 17 15.53 2.42 9.97
C ARG A 17 14.80 1.41 10.87
N ARG A 18 13.91 1.89 11.75
CA ARG A 18 13.09 1.01 12.61
C ARG A 18 12.20 0.11 11.78
N SER A 19 11.47 0.69 10.84
CA SER A 19 10.50 -0.03 10.01
C SER A 19 11.13 -1.15 9.18
N ILE A 20 12.31 -0.92 8.59
CA ILE A 20 12.99 -1.93 7.80
C ILE A 20 13.62 -3.03 8.67
N LEU A 21 14.11 -2.70 9.88
CA LEU A 21 14.57 -3.71 10.85
C LEU A 21 13.44 -4.64 11.27
N GLU A 22 12.26 -4.10 11.56
CA GLU A 22 11.07 -4.88 11.89
C GLU A 22 10.64 -5.76 10.70
N ALA A 23 10.68 -5.22 9.48
CA ALA A 23 10.41 -6.01 8.27
C ALA A 23 11.40 -7.17 8.11
N LEU A 24 12.68 -6.94 8.38
CA LEU A 24 13.74 -7.97 8.34
C LEU A 24 13.59 -9.03 9.45
N SER A 25 12.89 -8.71 10.55
CA SER A 25 12.58 -9.68 11.61
C SER A 25 11.48 -10.68 11.21
N CYS A 26 10.64 -10.31 10.24
CA CYS A 26 9.59 -11.18 9.76
C CYS A 26 10.16 -12.32 8.90
N ASN A 27 9.44 -13.45 8.90
CA ASN A 27 9.75 -14.53 7.95
C ASN A 27 9.33 -14.12 6.54
N CYS A 28 10.28 -13.74 5.69
CA CYS A 28 10.07 -13.25 4.34
C CYS A 28 10.75 -14.16 3.32
N ASP A 29 10.18 -14.20 2.10
CA ASP A 29 10.88 -14.75 0.94
C ASP A 29 11.92 -13.73 0.42
N PHE A 30 13.07 -13.71 1.09
CA PHE A 30 14.18 -12.83 0.73
C PHE A 30 14.72 -13.13 -0.67
N GLU A 31 14.58 -14.35 -1.16
CA GLU A 31 15.06 -14.74 -2.48
C GLU A 31 14.25 -14.08 -3.61
N THR A 32 12.94 -14.13 -3.51
CA THR A 32 12.07 -13.41 -4.43
C THR A 32 12.27 -11.89 -4.34
N SER A 33 12.48 -11.36 -3.15
CA SER A 33 12.78 -9.93 -2.95
C SER A 33 14.11 -9.54 -3.64
N VAL A 34 15.16 -10.31 -3.47
CA VAL A 34 16.46 -10.10 -4.15
C VAL A 34 16.30 -10.17 -5.68
N ARG A 35 15.56 -11.15 -6.20
CA ARG A 35 15.30 -11.29 -7.64
C ARG A 35 14.59 -10.06 -8.20
N ARG A 36 13.57 -9.56 -7.49
CA ARG A 36 12.82 -8.35 -7.86
C ARG A 36 13.72 -7.12 -7.88
N LEU A 37 14.54 -6.92 -6.85
CA LEU A 37 15.48 -5.80 -6.78
C LEU A 37 16.50 -5.84 -7.92
N ARG A 38 17.07 -7.01 -8.22
CA ARG A 38 17.97 -7.18 -9.38
C ARG A 38 17.30 -6.83 -10.71
N GLY A 39 16.04 -7.26 -10.89
CA GLY A 39 15.25 -6.88 -12.07
C GLY A 39 15.01 -5.37 -12.16
N ARG A 40 14.85 -4.67 -11.04
CA ARG A 40 14.75 -3.20 -11.03
C ARG A 40 16.09 -2.54 -11.38
N ILE A 41 17.19 -3.03 -10.83
CA ILE A 41 18.54 -2.51 -11.11
C ILE A 41 18.86 -2.66 -12.60
N SER A 42 18.53 -3.80 -13.23
CA SER A 42 18.81 -4.04 -14.65
C SER A 42 18.08 -3.08 -15.60
N ASN A 43 16.99 -2.44 -15.14
CA ASN A 43 16.27 -1.43 -15.89
C ASN A 43 16.85 -0.01 -15.75
N ILE A 44 17.87 0.18 -14.88
CA ILE A 44 18.54 1.47 -14.71
C ILE A 44 19.69 1.54 -15.71
N THR A 45 19.76 2.63 -16.47
CA THR A 45 20.88 2.86 -17.40
C THR A 45 22.24 2.75 -16.68
N PRO A 46 23.24 2.04 -17.23
CA PRO A 46 24.54 1.85 -16.60
C PRO A 46 25.20 3.17 -16.18
N GLY A 47 25.82 3.16 -15.02
CA GLY A 47 26.51 4.29 -14.40
C GLY A 47 26.77 4.01 -12.93
N THR A 48 27.72 4.71 -12.34
CA THR A 48 28.05 4.62 -10.90
C THR A 48 27.89 6.00 -10.30
N LEU A 49 27.22 6.08 -9.16
CA LEU A 49 27.13 7.30 -8.39
C LEU A 49 28.43 7.50 -7.60
N TYR A 50 29.11 8.62 -7.83
CA TYR A 50 30.24 9.03 -7.03
C TYR A 50 29.85 10.21 -6.16
N VAL A 51 30.02 10.05 -4.84
CA VAL A 51 29.65 11.05 -3.84
C VAL A 51 30.91 11.71 -3.26
N ARG A 52 31.02 13.01 -3.41
CA ARG A 52 32.07 13.80 -2.77
C ARG A 52 31.49 14.57 -1.59
N ARG A 53 31.93 14.24 -0.37
CA ARG A 53 31.46 14.84 0.88
C ARG A 53 32.55 15.72 1.49
N THR A 54 32.15 16.90 1.96
CA THR A 54 32.95 17.73 2.86
C THR A 54 32.18 17.95 4.16
N LYS A 55 32.75 18.69 5.11
CA LYS A 55 32.09 18.99 6.39
C LYS A 55 30.70 19.68 6.24
N SER A 56 30.51 20.44 5.17
CA SER A 56 29.31 21.26 4.98
C SER A 56 28.49 20.93 3.74
N ASN A 57 29.02 20.16 2.81
CA ASN A 57 28.37 19.94 1.52
C ASN A 57 28.58 18.52 0.98
N VAL A 58 27.63 18.09 0.16
CA VAL A 58 27.70 16.87 -0.64
C VAL A 58 27.45 17.21 -2.09
N TRP A 59 28.28 16.70 -2.96
CA TRP A 59 28.17 16.78 -4.41
C TRP A 59 28.04 15.37 -4.99
N PHE A 60 27.28 15.26 -6.04
CA PHE A 60 26.98 13.99 -6.71
C PHE A 60 27.47 14.05 -8.14
N TYR A 61 28.16 13.01 -8.56
CA TYR A 61 28.70 12.85 -9.91
C TYR A 61 28.31 11.48 -10.47
N GLU A 62 28.03 11.42 -11.75
CA GLU A 62 28.00 10.16 -12.48
C GLU A 62 29.40 9.87 -13.00
N ARG A 63 29.90 8.69 -12.66
CA ARG A 63 31.17 8.19 -13.17
C ARG A 63 30.91 7.17 -14.27
N LYS A 64 31.46 7.42 -15.47
CA LYS A 64 31.45 6.52 -16.63
C LYS A 64 32.88 6.35 -17.11
N GLN A 65 33.44 5.14 -17.00
CA GLN A 65 34.80 4.82 -17.38
C GLN A 65 35.83 5.87 -16.91
N SER A 66 36.22 6.81 -17.76
CA SER A 66 37.22 7.85 -17.46
C SER A 66 36.66 9.24 -17.24
N SER A 67 35.33 9.44 -17.24
CA SER A 67 34.69 10.74 -17.10
C SER A 67 33.83 10.83 -15.83
N GLU A 68 33.84 12.00 -15.20
CA GLU A 68 32.94 12.35 -14.11
C GLU A 68 32.04 13.53 -14.55
N THR A 69 30.74 13.34 -14.42
CA THR A 69 29.76 14.40 -14.76
C THR A 69 29.02 14.80 -13.50
N TYR A 70 29.03 16.10 -13.16
CA TYR A 70 28.27 16.62 -12.01
C TYR A 70 26.77 16.46 -12.23
N LEU A 71 26.07 15.98 -11.22
CA LEU A 71 24.61 15.81 -11.20
C LEU A 71 23.96 16.85 -10.31
N ARG A 72 23.00 17.59 -10.86
CA ARG A 72 22.17 18.50 -10.07
C ARG A 72 21.14 17.73 -9.28
N LYS A 73 20.84 18.17 -8.05
CA LYS A 73 19.87 17.52 -7.15
C LYS A 73 18.43 17.47 -7.71
N SER A 74 18.11 18.26 -8.71
CA SER A 74 16.81 18.26 -9.40
C SER A 74 16.73 17.24 -10.55
N GLU A 75 17.85 16.67 -10.96
CA GLU A 75 17.89 15.75 -12.10
C GLU A 75 17.36 14.37 -11.72
N ASN A 76 16.60 13.73 -12.61
CA ASN A 76 16.11 12.37 -12.38
C ASN A 76 17.27 11.38 -12.27
N ARG A 77 18.34 11.62 -13.02
CA ARG A 77 19.50 10.73 -13.09
C ARG A 77 20.16 10.48 -11.73
N ILE A 78 20.23 11.50 -10.87
CA ILE A 78 20.80 11.34 -9.52
C ILE A 78 19.97 10.33 -8.70
N TYR A 79 18.64 10.37 -8.83
CA TYR A 79 17.76 9.45 -8.10
C TYR A 79 17.80 8.03 -8.65
N GLU A 80 17.95 7.85 -9.96
CA GLU A 80 18.15 6.53 -10.57
C GLU A 80 19.40 5.85 -10.01
N LEU A 81 20.52 6.58 -10.00
CA LEU A 81 21.79 6.07 -9.48
C LEU A 81 21.74 5.86 -7.96
N ALA A 82 21.15 6.79 -7.21
CA ALA A 82 20.98 6.64 -5.76
C ALA A 82 20.07 5.44 -5.41
N GLN A 83 19.00 5.21 -6.18
CA GLN A 83 18.16 4.02 -6.04
C GLN A 83 18.97 2.74 -6.33
N LYS A 84 19.82 2.75 -7.35
CA LYS A 84 20.67 1.61 -7.69
C LYS A 84 21.59 1.26 -6.51
N GLU A 85 22.36 2.23 -6.01
CA GLU A 85 23.28 2.03 -4.87
C GLU A 85 22.52 1.54 -3.62
N TYR A 86 21.36 2.13 -3.31
CA TYR A 86 20.51 1.67 -2.21
C TYR A 86 20.05 0.23 -2.40
N MET A 87 19.57 -0.13 -3.60
CA MET A 87 19.09 -1.49 -3.87
C MET A 87 20.22 -2.53 -3.83
N GLU A 88 21.42 -2.16 -4.26
CA GLU A 88 22.62 -3.03 -4.17
C GLU A 88 22.96 -3.31 -2.70
N LYS A 89 22.98 -2.27 -1.83
CA LYS A 89 23.18 -2.45 -0.39
C LYS A 89 22.02 -3.23 0.27
N LEU A 90 20.78 -2.99 -0.11
CA LEU A 90 19.64 -3.75 0.39
C LEU A 90 19.73 -5.24 0.00
N ILE A 91 20.16 -5.56 -1.21
CA ILE A 91 20.39 -6.96 -1.64
C ILE A 91 21.44 -7.63 -0.74
N GLU A 92 22.54 -6.95 -0.44
CA GLU A 92 23.58 -7.44 0.48
C GLU A 92 23.00 -7.74 1.87
N VAL A 93 22.24 -6.80 2.45
CA VAL A 93 21.58 -6.98 3.74
C VAL A 93 20.61 -8.19 3.72
N LEU A 94 19.78 -8.32 2.67
CA LEU A 94 18.83 -9.45 2.55
C LEU A 94 19.55 -10.80 2.41
N GLN A 95 20.66 -10.84 1.67
CA GLN A 95 21.46 -12.06 1.50
C GLN A 95 22.17 -12.47 2.80
N LEU A 96 22.65 -11.49 3.58
CA LEU A 96 23.27 -11.74 4.89
C LEU A 96 22.21 -12.14 5.92
N ARG A 97 21.04 -11.48 5.93
CA ARG A 97 19.92 -11.85 6.81
C ARG A 97 19.44 -13.28 6.59
N ARG A 98 19.51 -13.78 5.38
CA ARG A 98 19.21 -15.18 5.05
C ARG A 98 20.20 -16.17 5.67
N LYS A 99 21.45 -15.77 5.85
CA LYS A 99 22.55 -16.63 6.29
C LYS A 99 22.84 -16.52 7.80
N PHE A 100 22.55 -15.38 8.37
CA PHE A 100 22.99 -15.01 9.72
C PHE A 100 21.87 -14.37 10.52
N ASP A 101 21.94 -14.46 11.85
CA ASP A 101 21.07 -13.74 12.76
C ASP A 101 21.41 -12.25 12.85
N PHE A 102 20.54 -11.47 13.49
CA PHE A 102 20.69 -10.02 13.61
C PHE A 102 21.95 -9.58 14.34
N ASP A 103 22.40 -10.38 15.33
CA ASP A 103 23.56 -10.07 16.16
C ASP A 103 24.89 -10.41 15.47
N HIS A 104 24.82 -10.99 14.27
CA HIS A 104 26.02 -11.33 13.54
C HIS A 104 26.66 -10.10 12.94
N GLU A 105 27.97 -9.92 13.18
CA GLU A 105 28.75 -8.74 12.78
C GLU A 105 28.61 -8.37 11.29
N PHE A 106 28.57 -9.36 10.38
CA PHE A 106 28.42 -9.11 8.95
C PHE A 106 27.06 -8.52 8.59
N PHE A 107 25.99 -9.01 9.22
CA PHE A 107 24.67 -8.44 9.01
C PHE A 107 24.61 -7.01 9.54
N ALA A 108 25.08 -6.81 10.78
CA ALA A 108 25.08 -5.50 11.42
C ALA A 108 25.89 -4.47 10.60
N SER A 109 27.10 -4.83 10.16
CA SER A 109 27.92 -3.96 9.33
C SER A 109 27.24 -3.56 8.02
N ALA A 110 26.73 -4.53 7.25
CA ALA A 110 26.06 -4.25 5.98
C ALA A 110 24.81 -3.41 6.16
N PHE A 111 24.05 -3.64 7.24
CA PHE A 111 22.87 -2.84 7.57
C PHE A 111 23.26 -1.39 7.87
N GLU A 112 24.27 -1.17 8.72
CA GLU A 112 24.72 0.19 9.04
C GLU A 112 25.29 0.89 7.79
N GLU A 113 26.06 0.21 6.94
CA GLU A 113 26.54 0.80 5.68
C GLU A 113 25.39 1.25 4.77
N MET A 114 24.29 0.50 4.72
CA MET A 114 23.08 0.90 3.98
C MET A 114 22.44 2.15 4.58
N ILE A 115 22.39 2.25 5.91
CA ILE A 115 21.84 3.41 6.60
C ILE A 115 22.74 4.64 6.41
N ASP A 116 24.05 4.50 6.57
CA ASP A 116 25.05 5.57 6.36
C ASP A 116 24.99 6.14 4.93
N LEU A 117 24.74 5.27 3.95
CA LEU A 117 24.51 5.70 2.58
C LEU A 117 23.29 6.62 2.47
N LEU A 118 22.16 6.22 3.08
CA LEU A 118 20.94 7.02 3.09
C LEU A 118 21.13 8.33 3.88
N GLU A 119 21.84 8.31 5.00
CA GLU A 119 22.20 9.52 5.76
C GLU A 119 23.03 10.49 4.91
N THR A 120 23.95 9.95 4.12
CA THR A 120 24.75 10.74 3.18
C THR A 120 23.87 11.40 2.12
N PHE A 121 22.87 10.70 1.60
CA PHE A 121 21.90 11.25 0.65
C PHE A 121 20.99 12.31 1.30
N GLU A 122 20.51 12.05 2.52
CA GLU A 122 19.71 13.03 3.28
C GLU A 122 20.51 14.30 3.59
N PHE A 123 21.76 14.17 4.07
CA PHE A 123 22.65 15.29 4.27
C PHE A 123 22.91 16.06 2.97
N GLY A 124 23.01 15.36 1.85
CA GLY A 124 23.04 15.93 0.51
C GLY A 124 21.70 16.56 0.06
N LYS A 125 20.65 16.51 0.89
CA LYS A 125 19.30 17.04 0.62
C LYS A 125 18.59 16.34 -0.53
N LEU A 126 18.84 15.05 -0.73
CA LEU A 126 18.01 14.22 -1.60
C LEU A 126 16.74 13.81 -0.85
N ASP A 127 15.67 13.61 -1.58
CA ASP A 127 14.41 13.06 -1.05
C ASP A 127 14.55 11.54 -0.87
N ILE A 128 14.71 11.09 0.38
CA ILE A 128 14.88 9.68 0.73
C ILE A 128 13.67 8.85 0.30
N SER A 129 12.47 9.40 0.38
CA SER A 129 11.26 8.70 -0.10
C SER A 129 11.38 8.29 -1.57
N ARG A 130 11.97 9.16 -2.38
CA ARG A 130 12.20 8.89 -3.81
C ARG A 130 13.26 7.83 -4.07
N ILE A 131 14.12 7.57 -3.10
CA ILE A 131 15.19 6.57 -3.20
C ILE A 131 14.70 5.19 -2.74
N VAL A 132 14.05 5.13 -1.57
CA VAL A 132 13.65 3.84 -0.98
C VAL A 132 12.38 3.28 -1.56
N TYR A 133 11.42 4.12 -1.94
CA TYR A 133 10.20 3.66 -2.60
C TYR A 133 10.46 3.25 -4.06
N SER A 134 9.71 2.29 -4.55
CA SER A 134 9.68 2.03 -5.99
C SER A 134 9.12 3.25 -6.73
N PRO A 135 9.45 3.45 -8.02
CA PRO A 135 8.90 4.55 -8.81
C PRO A 135 7.37 4.59 -8.80
N LYS A 136 6.71 3.43 -8.82
CA LYS A 136 5.24 3.32 -8.73
C LYS A 136 4.71 3.79 -7.38
N GLN A 137 5.34 3.34 -6.27
CA GLN A 137 4.96 3.80 -4.92
C GLN A 137 5.13 5.32 -4.80
N TYR A 138 6.30 5.84 -5.18
CA TYR A 138 6.57 7.27 -5.09
C TYR A 138 5.58 8.11 -5.91
N ALA A 139 5.31 7.70 -7.15
CA ALA A 139 4.34 8.37 -8.01
C ALA A 139 2.93 8.32 -7.41
N TRP A 140 2.53 7.17 -6.84
CA TRP A 140 1.22 6.99 -6.23
C TRP A 140 1.03 7.90 -5.03
N PHE A 141 1.98 7.97 -4.09
CA PHE A 141 1.92 8.83 -2.91
C PHE A 141 1.95 10.33 -3.25
N ASN A 142 2.62 10.71 -4.33
CA ASN A 142 2.74 12.10 -4.75
C ASN A 142 1.69 12.53 -5.78
N SER A 143 0.77 11.66 -6.17
CA SER A 143 -0.31 11.96 -7.11
C SER A 143 -1.21 13.09 -6.57
N PRO A 144 -1.53 14.13 -7.39
CA PRO A 144 -2.50 15.15 -7.01
C PRO A 144 -3.88 14.58 -6.66
N ARG A 145 -4.25 13.47 -7.28
CA ARG A 145 -5.51 12.75 -7.00
C ARG A 145 -5.50 12.22 -5.57
N HIS A 146 -4.40 11.62 -5.12
CA HIS A 146 -4.27 11.09 -3.77
C HIS A 146 -4.25 12.20 -2.72
N ARG A 147 -3.60 13.31 -3.00
CA ARG A 147 -3.60 14.48 -2.11
C ARG A 147 -4.98 15.08 -1.87
N LYS A 148 -5.90 14.97 -2.84
CA LYS A 148 -7.30 15.38 -2.66
C LYS A 148 -8.10 14.38 -1.85
N LEU A 149 -7.79 13.09 -1.96
CA LEU A 149 -8.50 12.00 -1.24
C LEU A 149 -8.09 11.89 0.25
N LEU A 150 -6.92 12.44 0.63
CA LEU A 150 -6.47 12.54 2.03
C LEU A 150 -7.37 13.45 2.91
N HIS A 151 -8.41 14.03 2.37
CA HIS A 151 -9.35 14.90 3.06
C HIS A 151 -10.78 14.56 2.62
N ASN A 152 -11.23 13.35 2.95
CA ASN A 152 -12.66 13.07 2.86
C ASN A 152 -13.34 13.78 4.04
N SER A 153 -13.69 15.05 3.81
CA SER A 153 -14.34 15.94 4.79
C SER A 153 -15.85 15.73 4.88
N ALA A 154 -16.36 14.58 4.45
CA ALA A 154 -17.79 14.31 4.39
C ALA A 154 -18.46 14.09 5.76
N TYR A 155 -17.66 14.00 6.83
CA TYR A 155 -18.19 13.77 8.18
C TYR A 155 -17.58 14.74 9.18
N ASP A 156 -18.41 15.34 10.03
CA ASP A 156 -17.95 16.03 11.23
C ASP A 156 -17.27 15.02 12.15
N VAL A 157 -15.95 15.12 12.25
CA VAL A 157 -15.14 14.21 13.06
C VAL A 157 -14.67 14.96 14.30
N ASP A 158 -14.94 14.38 15.45
CA ASP A 158 -14.39 14.80 16.74
C ASP A 158 -12.85 14.83 16.66
N ASP A 159 -12.22 15.86 17.23
CA ASP A 159 -10.75 16.03 17.27
C ASP A 159 -10.02 14.83 17.89
N SER A 160 -10.70 14.02 18.73
CA SER A 160 -10.16 12.76 19.26
C SER A 160 -9.89 11.70 18.19
N ARG A 161 -10.42 11.89 16.97
CA ARG A 161 -10.30 10.97 15.83
C ARG A 161 -9.37 11.49 14.74
N ILE A 162 -8.49 12.41 15.08
CA ILE A 162 -7.42 12.88 14.19
C ILE A 162 -6.16 12.04 14.45
N THR A 163 -5.54 11.50 13.41
CA THR A 163 -4.30 10.73 13.50
C THR A 163 -3.10 11.64 13.74
N SER A 164 -1.94 11.06 14.04
CA SER A 164 -0.69 11.80 14.25
C SER A 164 -0.27 12.64 13.03
N ARG A 165 -0.67 12.26 11.81
CA ARG A 165 -0.45 13.03 10.57
C ARG A 165 -1.59 13.98 10.21
N GLY A 166 -2.62 14.08 11.03
CA GLY A 166 -3.76 14.97 10.82
C GLY A 166 -4.81 14.42 9.84
N VAL A 167 -4.90 13.10 9.69
CA VAL A 167 -5.96 12.45 8.92
C VAL A 167 -7.17 12.25 9.83
N HIS A 168 -8.34 12.69 9.36
CA HIS A 168 -9.60 12.44 10.06
C HIS A 168 -10.10 11.03 9.74
N VAL A 169 -10.44 10.24 10.76
CA VAL A 169 -10.98 8.89 10.64
C VAL A 169 -12.29 8.74 11.41
N ARG A 170 -13.11 7.76 11.07
CA ARG A 170 -14.48 7.62 11.60
C ARG A 170 -14.57 6.98 12.99
N SER A 171 -13.59 6.15 13.35
CA SER A 171 -13.61 5.41 14.61
C SER A 171 -12.29 5.52 15.38
N LYS A 172 -12.33 5.19 16.68
CA LYS A 172 -11.12 5.09 17.52
C LYS A 172 -10.22 3.94 17.06
N SER A 173 -10.82 2.87 16.58
CA SER A 173 -10.15 1.69 16.08
C SER A 173 -9.36 2.00 14.80
N GLU A 174 -9.99 2.69 13.85
CA GLU A 174 -9.31 3.16 12.66
C GLU A 174 -8.17 4.14 13.00
N LYS A 175 -8.35 5.00 14.03
CA LYS A 175 -7.28 5.86 14.52
C LYS A 175 -6.10 5.04 15.04
N ALA A 176 -6.34 4.00 15.81
CA ALA A 176 -5.27 3.14 16.34
C ALA A 176 -4.49 2.46 15.19
N ILE A 177 -5.20 1.95 14.18
CA ILE A 177 -4.58 1.36 12.98
C ILE A 177 -3.75 2.41 12.23
N ALA A 178 -4.33 3.58 11.98
CA ALA A 178 -3.66 4.68 11.29
C ALA A 178 -2.38 5.11 12.03
N ASP A 179 -2.47 5.36 13.34
CA ASP A 179 -1.33 5.76 14.17
C ASP A 179 -0.24 4.66 14.20
N ALA A 180 -0.63 3.38 14.19
CA ALA A 180 0.32 2.28 14.08
C ALA A 180 1.04 2.29 12.71
N LEU A 181 0.31 2.42 11.60
CA LEU A 181 0.90 2.56 10.26
C LEU A 181 1.85 3.77 10.18
N GLU A 182 1.41 4.92 10.70
CA GLU A 182 2.19 6.16 10.72
C GLU A 182 3.46 6.04 11.55
N SER A 183 3.41 5.31 12.67
CA SER A 183 4.56 5.08 13.53
C SER A 183 5.69 4.34 12.82
N TYR A 184 5.39 3.51 11.83
CA TYR A 184 6.35 2.81 10.98
C TYR A 184 6.65 3.54 9.66
N GLY A 185 6.14 4.75 9.47
CA GLY A 185 6.34 5.52 8.24
C GLY A 185 5.58 4.99 7.03
N VAL A 186 4.60 4.12 7.24
CA VAL A 186 3.75 3.61 6.17
C VAL A 186 2.86 4.73 5.65
N ASN A 187 2.89 4.93 4.35
CA ASN A 187 1.95 5.82 3.69
C ASN A 187 0.72 5.05 3.24
N TYR A 188 -0.44 5.58 3.55
CA TYR A 188 -1.74 5.02 3.19
C TYR A 188 -2.67 6.11 2.67
N ILE A 189 -3.76 5.70 2.03
CA ILE A 189 -4.92 6.55 1.76
C ILE A 189 -6.09 5.97 2.56
N TYR A 190 -6.69 6.82 3.35
CA TYR A 190 -7.88 6.49 4.11
C TYR A 190 -9.11 6.67 3.21
N GLU A 191 -10.03 5.70 3.21
CA GLU A 191 -11.27 5.67 2.40
C GLU A 191 -11.03 6.02 0.92
N SER A 192 -10.05 5.39 0.30
CA SER A 192 -9.79 5.60 -1.13
C SER A 192 -10.93 5.05 -1.98
N LYS A 193 -11.32 5.78 -3.01
CA LYS A 193 -12.35 5.33 -3.94
C LYS A 193 -11.82 4.22 -4.84
N PHE A 194 -12.40 3.02 -4.71
CA PHE A 194 -12.20 1.91 -5.63
C PHE A 194 -13.42 1.75 -6.52
N VAL A 195 -13.19 1.74 -7.83
CA VAL A 195 -14.22 1.43 -8.82
C VAL A 195 -13.87 0.05 -9.41
N ILE A 196 -14.73 -0.92 -9.17
CA ILE A 196 -14.54 -2.32 -9.55
C ILE A 196 -15.49 -2.62 -10.69
N ASN A 197 -14.95 -3.09 -11.82
CA ASN A 197 -15.77 -3.61 -12.92
C ASN A 197 -16.28 -5.01 -12.54
N VAL A 198 -17.57 -5.12 -12.26
CA VAL A 198 -18.23 -6.38 -11.89
C VAL A 198 -19.00 -6.99 -13.07
N GLN A 199 -19.03 -6.35 -14.23
CA GLN A 199 -19.77 -6.83 -15.40
C GLN A 199 -19.33 -8.22 -15.84
N PRO A 200 -18.03 -8.59 -15.89
CA PRO A 200 -17.63 -9.95 -16.27
C PRO A 200 -18.17 -11.02 -15.32
N PHE A 201 -18.31 -10.72 -14.03
CA PHE A 201 -18.93 -11.63 -13.07
C PHE A 201 -20.43 -11.76 -13.32
N VAL A 202 -21.13 -10.64 -13.53
CA VAL A 202 -22.56 -10.62 -13.87
C VAL A 202 -22.85 -11.43 -15.14
N ASP A 203 -22.03 -11.26 -16.17
CA ASP A 203 -22.16 -11.98 -17.44
C ASP A 203 -21.96 -13.49 -17.24
N SER A 204 -20.95 -13.90 -16.49
CA SER A 204 -20.69 -15.30 -16.16
C SER A 204 -21.85 -15.90 -15.37
N LEU A 205 -22.39 -15.19 -14.40
CA LEU A 205 -23.55 -15.61 -13.62
C LEU A 205 -24.79 -15.82 -14.53
N CYS A 206 -25.05 -14.90 -15.45
CA CYS A 206 -26.15 -15.02 -16.41
C CYS A 206 -26.02 -16.29 -17.28
N VAL A 207 -24.81 -16.61 -17.72
CA VAL A 207 -24.54 -17.84 -18.49
C VAL A 207 -24.84 -19.09 -17.66
N GLU A 208 -24.40 -19.16 -16.41
CA GLU A 208 -24.65 -20.30 -15.52
C GLU A 208 -26.14 -20.45 -15.18
N LEU A 209 -26.85 -19.36 -14.97
CA LEU A 209 -28.32 -19.36 -14.77
C LEU A 209 -29.05 -19.92 -15.99
N GLN A 210 -28.65 -19.54 -17.20
CA GLN A 210 -29.21 -20.04 -18.43
C GLN A 210 -28.97 -21.55 -18.60
N LYS A 211 -27.75 -22.04 -18.32
CA LYS A 211 -27.41 -23.47 -18.35
C LYS A 211 -28.26 -24.28 -17.37
N ALA A 212 -28.57 -23.71 -16.22
CA ALA A 212 -29.42 -24.32 -15.21
C ALA A 212 -30.92 -24.28 -15.55
N GLY A 213 -31.30 -23.74 -16.72
CA GLY A 213 -32.69 -23.61 -17.15
C GLY A 213 -33.49 -22.56 -16.36
N ILE A 214 -32.81 -21.71 -15.65
CA ILE A 214 -33.39 -20.63 -14.90
C ILE A 214 -33.52 -19.41 -15.84
N PRO A 215 -34.74 -18.92 -16.10
CA PRO A 215 -34.92 -17.75 -16.97
C PRO A 215 -34.26 -16.53 -16.31
N ALA A 216 -33.01 -16.28 -16.66
CA ALA A 216 -32.39 -15.03 -16.35
C ALA A 216 -33.07 -13.97 -17.20
N SER A 217 -33.80 -13.06 -16.59
CA SER A 217 -34.13 -11.80 -17.26
C SER A 217 -32.79 -11.20 -17.74
N LYS A 218 -32.80 -10.44 -18.85
CA LYS A 218 -31.57 -9.76 -19.34
C LYS A 218 -30.81 -8.96 -18.25
N LYS A 219 -31.43 -8.80 -17.07
CA LYS A 219 -30.90 -8.19 -15.88
C LYS A 219 -31.24 -9.08 -14.68
N PRO A 220 -30.29 -9.82 -14.09
CA PRO A 220 -30.53 -10.63 -12.88
C PRO A 220 -30.78 -9.76 -11.64
N TYR A 221 -31.07 -8.50 -11.81
CA TYR A 221 -31.33 -7.55 -10.74
C TYR A 221 -32.43 -6.57 -11.15
N TYR A 222 -33.11 -6.01 -10.16
CA TYR A 222 -34.10 -4.95 -10.36
C TYR A 222 -33.91 -3.87 -9.28
N TYR A 223 -34.33 -2.65 -9.61
CA TYR A 223 -34.35 -1.54 -8.65
C TYR A 223 -35.73 -1.37 -8.06
N SER A 224 -35.79 -1.25 -6.74
CA SER A 224 -36.98 -0.82 -6.02
C SER A 224 -36.58 0.18 -4.95
N ASN A 225 -37.20 1.35 -4.94
CA ASN A 225 -36.92 2.46 -4.02
C ASN A 225 -35.42 2.86 -3.95
N GLY A 226 -34.75 2.85 -5.08
CA GLY A 226 -33.30 3.18 -5.16
C GLY A 226 -32.35 2.06 -4.72
N VAL A 227 -32.89 0.90 -4.34
CA VAL A 227 -32.11 -0.29 -3.92
C VAL A 227 -32.09 -1.30 -5.04
N CYS A 228 -30.92 -1.84 -5.33
CA CYS A 228 -30.73 -2.92 -6.30
C CYS A 228 -30.98 -4.28 -5.63
N TYR A 229 -31.89 -5.05 -6.17
CA TYR A 229 -32.21 -6.40 -5.70
C TYR A 229 -31.81 -7.42 -6.76
N TRP A 230 -31.25 -8.56 -6.33
CA TRP A 230 -31.01 -9.68 -7.21
C TRP A 230 -32.26 -10.55 -7.33
N SER A 231 -32.60 -10.89 -8.55
CA SER A 231 -33.68 -11.85 -8.86
C SER A 231 -33.12 -13.27 -9.01
N VAL A 232 -32.03 -13.62 -8.32
CA VAL A 232 -31.43 -14.95 -8.35
C VAL A 232 -32.23 -15.86 -7.42
N PRO A 233 -32.73 -17.01 -7.90
CA PRO A 233 -33.46 -17.98 -7.08
C PRO A 233 -32.59 -18.50 -5.94
N SER A 234 -33.23 -18.85 -4.82
CA SER A 234 -32.61 -19.36 -3.60
C SER A 234 -31.83 -20.69 -3.78
N CYS A 235 -32.01 -21.39 -4.89
CA CYS A 235 -31.22 -22.58 -5.22
C CYS A 235 -29.72 -22.27 -5.47
N PHE A 236 -29.36 -21.00 -5.61
CA PHE A 236 -27.96 -20.54 -5.65
C PHE A 236 -27.49 -20.01 -4.29
N ASP A 237 -27.95 -20.63 -3.19
CA ASP A 237 -27.56 -20.26 -1.82
C ASP A 237 -26.03 -20.26 -1.58
N PHE A 238 -25.26 -21.01 -2.36
CA PHE A 238 -23.80 -20.92 -2.33
C PHE A 238 -23.25 -19.57 -2.85
N MET A 239 -24.08 -18.84 -3.55
CA MET A 239 -23.78 -17.48 -4.00
C MET A 239 -24.45 -16.43 -3.11
N ASN A 240 -24.90 -16.75 -1.88
CA ASN A 240 -25.47 -15.79 -0.96
C ASN A 240 -24.86 -14.39 -1.18
N LEU A 241 -25.21 -13.84 -2.33
CA LEU A 241 -24.82 -12.50 -2.74
C LEU A 241 -25.76 -11.62 -1.96
N PRO A 242 -25.28 -10.98 -0.91
CA PRO A 242 -26.12 -10.16 -0.10
C PRO A 242 -26.73 -9.05 -0.97
N GLY A 243 -28.01 -8.81 -0.85
CA GLY A 243 -28.72 -7.82 -1.68
C GLY A 243 -28.19 -6.40 -1.59
N SER A 244 -27.33 -6.13 -0.62
CA SER A 244 -26.67 -4.85 -0.38
C SER A 244 -25.39 -4.60 -1.19
N LEU A 245 -24.72 -5.65 -1.73
CA LEU A 245 -23.53 -5.52 -2.58
C LEU A 245 -23.68 -4.47 -3.66
N TRP A 246 -24.89 -4.20 -4.02
CA TRP A 246 -25.24 -3.51 -5.21
C TRP A 246 -25.87 -2.14 -4.97
N HIS A 247 -25.84 -1.65 -3.75
CA HIS A 247 -26.24 -0.26 -3.46
C HIS A 247 -25.42 0.76 -4.24
N THR A 248 -24.17 0.41 -4.58
CA THR A 248 -23.27 1.25 -5.35
C THR A 248 -23.07 0.78 -6.79
N TYR A 249 -23.87 -0.20 -7.26
CA TYR A 249 -23.76 -0.71 -8.64
C TYR A 249 -24.34 0.30 -9.63
N ASP A 250 -23.49 0.71 -10.55
CA ASP A 250 -23.87 1.47 -11.70
C ASP A 250 -24.10 0.54 -12.90
N ALA A 251 -25.37 0.38 -13.28
CA ALA A 251 -25.76 -0.49 -14.38
C ALA A 251 -25.30 0.02 -15.76
N GLN A 252 -24.99 1.31 -15.91
CA GLN A 252 -24.51 1.86 -17.16
C GLN A 252 -23.04 1.49 -17.41
N SER A 253 -22.25 1.55 -16.37
CA SER A 253 -20.81 1.23 -16.45
C SER A 253 -20.47 -0.20 -16.07
N GLY A 254 -21.41 -0.95 -15.47
CA GLY A 254 -21.16 -2.30 -14.94
C GLY A 254 -20.20 -2.30 -13.74
N THR A 255 -20.16 -1.22 -12.97
CA THR A 255 -19.19 -1.03 -11.90
C THR A 255 -19.83 -0.91 -10.52
N VAL A 256 -19.04 -1.28 -9.50
CA VAL A 256 -19.34 -1.04 -8.09
C VAL A 256 -18.28 -0.10 -7.53
N THR A 257 -18.70 0.85 -6.69
CA THR A 257 -17.78 1.74 -5.98
C THR A 257 -17.72 1.34 -4.51
N ILE A 258 -16.52 1.08 -3.99
CA ILE A 258 -16.26 0.81 -2.58
C ILE A 258 -15.20 1.77 -2.03
N TYR A 259 -15.14 1.91 -0.72
CA TYR A 259 -14.20 2.78 -0.01
C TYR A 259 -13.53 1.97 1.11
N PRO A 260 -12.44 1.24 0.81
CA PRO A 260 -11.68 0.53 1.84
C PRO A 260 -11.12 1.48 2.88
N ASP A 261 -11.06 1.04 4.15
CA ASP A 261 -10.55 1.88 5.24
C ASP A 261 -9.14 2.36 4.97
N PHE A 262 -8.22 1.45 4.61
CA PHE A 262 -6.84 1.83 4.28
C PHE A 262 -6.38 1.16 3.01
N THR A 263 -5.76 1.95 2.15
CA THR A 263 -5.13 1.48 0.91
C THR A 263 -3.66 1.84 0.92
N ILE A 264 -2.81 0.86 0.65
CA ILE A 264 -1.34 0.98 0.69
C ILE A 264 -0.76 0.47 -0.62
N MET A 265 0.14 1.21 -1.24
CA MET A 265 0.89 0.75 -2.40
C MET A 265 2.12 -0.03 -1.93
N LEU A 266 2.22 -1.29 -2.33
CA LEU A 266 3.36 -2.16 -2.02
C LEU A 266 4.55 -1.94 -2.95
N ASN A 267 5.70 -2.49 -2.60
CA ASN A 267 6.96 -2.29 -3.36
C ASN A 267 6.90 -2.86 -4.78
N ASP A 268 6.14 -3.93 -4.99
CA ASP A 268 5.93 -4.52 -6.32
C ASP A 268 4.92 -3.72 -7.19
N GLY A 269 4.33 -2.68 -6.63
CA GLY A 269 3.33 -1.84 -7.27
C GLY A 269 1.93 -2.43 -7.24
N SER A 270 1.70 -3.49 -6.46
CA SER A 270 0.36 -3.97 -6.14
C SER A 270 -0.27 -3.12 -5.05
N MET A 271 -1.61 -3.14 -5.01
CA MET A 271 -2.38 -2.47 -3.96
C MET A 271 -2.64 -3.45 -2.83
N PHE A 272 -2.47 -3.00 -1.60
CA PHE A 272 -2.87 -3.70 -0.39
C PHE A 272 -3.99 -2.91 0.28
N VAL A 273 -5.02 -3.62 0.72
CA VAL A 273 -6.20 -3.06 1.36
C VAL A 273 -6.32 -3.63 2.76
N TRP A 274 -6.60 -2.76 3.71
CA TRP A 274 -6.93 -3.14 5.09
C TRP A 274 -8.33 -2.63 5.42
N GLU A 275 -9.23 -3.55 5.73
CA GLU A 275 -10.59 -3.31 6.23
C GLU A 275 -10.66 -3.61 7.72
N HIS A 276 -11.28 -2.74 8.49
CA HIS A 276 -11.51 -2.95 9.91
C HIS A 276 -13.01 -3.11 10.19
N ASP A 277 -13.42 -4.34 10.48
CA ASP A 277 -14.81 -4.70 10.73
C ASP A 277 -15.14 -4.70 12.23
N GLY A 278 -15.10 -3.51 12.86
CA GLY A 278 -15.31 -3.35 14.30
C GLY A 278 -16.71 -3.74 14.81
N LEU A 279 -17.72 -3.69 13.94
CA LEU A 279 -19.13 -3.96 14.29
C LEU A 279 -19.63 -5.29 13.70
N ILE A 280 -18.74 -6.26 13.49
CA ILE A 280 -19.05 -7.55 12.83
C ILE A 280 -20.16 -8.37 13.53
N ASP A 281 -20.40 -8.11 14.80
CA ASP A 281 -21.49 -8.76 15.57
C ASP A 281 -22.88 -8.30 15.16
N GLN A 282 -22.99 -7.13 14.51
CA GLN A 282 -24.24 -6.63 13.98
C GLN A 282 -24.53 -7.24 12.61
N THR A 283 -25.71 -7.87 12.45
CA THR A 283 -26.06 -8.62 11.23
C THR A 283 -26.01 -7.77 9.96
N ALA A 284 -26.55 -6.56 10.00
CA ALA A 284 -26.53 -5.66 8.83
C ALA A 284 -25.11 -5.23 8.46
N TYR A 285 -24.26 -4.96 9.46
CA TYR A 285 -22.86 -4.61 9.24
C TYR A 285 -22.08 -5.80 8.66
N ARG A 286 -22.31 -7.01 9.18
CA ARG A 286 -21.67 -8.26 8.68
C ARG A 286 -21.98 -8.50 7.21
N SER A 287 -23.23 -8.28 6.81
CA SER A 287 -23.63 -8.37 5.40
C SER A 287 -22.81 -7.43 4.54
N ASN A 288 -22.75 -6.15 4.91
CA ASN A 288 -22.00 -5.12 4.16
C ASN A 288 -20.47 -5.42 4.11
N ALA A 289 -19.90 -5.92 5.20
CA ALA A 289 -18.50 -6.33 5.24
C ALA A 289 -18.21 -7.50 4.28
N GLY A 290 -19.07 -8.52 4.29
CA GLY A 290 -18.99 -9.64 3.37
C GLY A 290 -19.06 -9.23 1.90
N GLU A 291 -19.86 -8.23 1.60
CA GLU A 291 -20.04 -7.66 0.27
C GLU A 291 -18.81 -6.91 -0.23
N ARG A 292 -18.25 -6.04 0.61
CA ARG A 292 -17.01 -5.35 0.29
C ARG A 292 -15.88 -6.34 0.02
N PHE A 293 -15.76 -7.33 0.91
CA PHE A 293 -14.77 -8.38 0.75
C PHE A 293 -14.96 -9.18 -0.55
N PHE A 294 -16.19 -9.59 -0.88
CA PHE A 294 -16.49 -10.29 -2.12
C PHE A 294 -16.13 -9.43 -3.34
N SER A 295 -16.54 -8.17 -3.37
CA SER A 295 -16.24 -7.27 -4.47
C SER A 295 -14.73 -7.13 -4.70
N MET A 296 -13.97 -6.98 -3.61
CA MET A 296 -12.52 -6.87 -3.68
C MET A 296 -11.85 -8.17 -4.13
N ASN A 297 -12.26 -9.30 -3.56
CA ASN A 297 -11.57 -10.58 -3.75
C ASN A 297 -11.98 -11.29 -5.05
N VAL A 298 -13.24 -11.19 -5.45
CA VAL A 298 -13.78 -11.95 -6.60
C VAL A 298 -13.88 -11.10 -7.86
N CYS A 299 -14.32 -9.85 -7.72
CA CYS A 299 -14.60 -8.99 -8.86
C CYS A 299 -13.46 -8.03 -9.22
N SER A 300 -12.46 -7.86 -8.36
CA SER A 300 -11.32 -6.98 -8.62
C SER A 300 -10.06 -7.76 -9.01
N SER A 301 -9.04 -7.04 -9.44
CA SER A 301 -7.69 -7.58 -9.66
C SER A 301 -6.86 -7.71 -8.37
N LEU A 302 -7.45 -7.45 -7.20
CA LEU A 302 -6.78 -7.61 -5.91
C LEU A 302 -6.61 -9.09 -5.60
N SER A 303 -5.38 -9.53 -5.39
CA SER A 303 -5.09 -10.85 -4.87
C SER A 303 -5.62 -10.99 -3.43
N ARG A 304 -6.11 -12.16 -3.05
CA ARG A 304 -6.59 -12.47 -1.70
C ARG A 304 -5.61 -12.08 -0.60
N GLU A 305 -4.34 -12.29 -0.83
CA GLU A 305 -3.23 -11.96 0.08
C GLU A 305 -3.02 -10.44 0.25
N ASN A 306 -3.62 -9.64 -0.63
CA ASN A 306 -3.56 -8.17 -0.58
C ASN A 306 -4.74 -7.56 0.17
N ILE A 307 -5.60 -8.38 0.76
CA ILE A 307 -6.77 -7.94 1.54
C ILE A 307 -6.59 -8.45 2.96
N LEU A 308 -6.44 -7.53 3.91
CA LEU A 308 -6.44 -7.80 5.34
C LEU A 308 -7.76 -7.34 5.93
N THR A 309 -8.42 -8.23 6.66
CA THR A 309 -9.57 -7.89 7.49
C THR A 309 -9.18 -8.04 8.94
N SER A 310 -9.44 -7.02 9.76
CA SER A 310 -9.24 -7.05 11.21
C SER A 310 -10.55 -6.75 11.95
N TYR A 311 -10.63 -7.22 13.18
CA TYR A 311 -11.78 -7.06 14.06
C TYR A 311 -11.36 -6.32 15.32
N GLU A 312 -12.34 -5.85 16.12
CA GLU A 312 -12.07 -5.09 17.34
C GLU A 312 -11.06 -5.79 18.26
N LYS A 313 -11.18 -7.12 18.45
CA LYS A 313 -10.27 -7.93 19.26
C LYS A 313 -8.82 -7.91 18.77
N ASP A 314 -8.59 -7.71 17.48
CA ASP A 314 -7.26 -7.76 16.88
C ASP A 314 -6.48 -6.46 17.11
N ILE A 315 -7.18 -5.38 17.48
CA ILE A 315 -6.58 -4.06 17.65
C ILE A 315 -6.59 -3.54 19.09
N THR A 316 -7.32 -4.19 20.00
CA THR A 316 -7.36 -3.83 21.43
C THR A 316 -6.03 -4.05 22.12
N ASP A 317 -5.23 -5.02 21.65
CA ASP A 317 -3.85 -5.23 22.11
C ASP A 317 -2.86 -4.57 21.13
N ALA A 318 -2.08 -3.63 21.67
CA ALA A 318 -1.06 -2.91 20.89
C ALA A 318 -0.03 -3.86 20.23
N LYS A 319 0.32 -4.98 20.90
CA LYS A 319 1.24 -5.99 20.34
C LYS A 319 0.60 -6.76 19.19
N ALA A 320 -0.68 -7.11 19.31
CA ALA A 320 -1.42 -7.76 18.22
C ALA A 320 -1.50 -6.84 17.01
N LEU A 321 -1.84 -5.57 17.20
CA LEU A 321 -1.87 -4.58 16.13
C LEU A 321 -0.49 -4.39 15.46
N GLN A 322 0.58 -4.28 16.25
CA GLN A 322 1.95 -4.23 15.72
C GLN A 322 2.28 -5.46 14.90
N SER A 323 1.92 -6.66 15.38
CA SER A 323 2.13 -7.91 14.65
C SER A 323 1.40 -7.92 13.30
N LEU A 324 0.18 -7.36 13.21
CA LEU A 324 -0.52 -7.22 11.93
C LEU A 324 0.25 -6.29 10.98
N VAL A 325 0.67 -5.12 11.45
CA VAL A 325 1.47 -4.20 10.62
C VAL A 325 2.75 -4.86 10.14
N MET A 326 3.49 -5.53 11.02
CA MET A 326 4.76 -6.18 10.68
C MET A 326 4.57 -7.30 9.65
N ASN A 327 3.66 -8.22 9.92
CA ASN A 327 3.52 -9.45 9.15
C ASN A 327 2.79 -9.25 7.81
N TYR A 328 1.89 -8.28 7.70
CA TYR A 328 1.10 -8.09 6.48
C TYR A 328 1.52 -6.87 5.66
N VAL A 329 2.08 -5.84 6.30
CA VAL A 329 2.42 -4.58 5.62
C VAL A 329 3.92 -4.43 5.44
N LEU A 330 4.72 -4.38 6.52
CA LEU A 330 6.11 -3.96 6.44
C LEU A 330 6.97 -4.86 5.57
N LYS A 331 6.81 -6.19 5.71
CA LYS A 331 7.58 -7.16 4.91
C LYS A 331 7.34 -7.04 3.39
N ARG A 332 6.24 -6.42 2.98
CA ARG A 332 5.85 -6.24 1.58
C ARG A 332 6.01 -4.80 1.10
N LEU A 333 6.18 -3.90 2.05
CA LEU A 333 6.36 -2.48 1.76
C LEU A 333 7.79 -2.17 1.29
N TRP A 334 8.78 -2.84 1.89
CA TRP A 334 10.20 -2.53 1.69
C TRP A 334 10.94 -3.48 0.75
N PHE A 335 10.44 -4.70 0.57
CA PHE A 335 11.14 -5.75 -0.19
C PHE A 335 10.46 -6.18 -1.49
#